data_9392af8953c4942209383e707604017a
#
_entry.id   9392af8953c4942209383e707604017a
#
_cell.length_a   1.000
_cell.length_b   1.000
_cell.length_c   1.000
_cell.angle_alpha   90.00
_cell.angle_beta   90.00
_cell.angle_gamma   90.00
#
_symmetry.space_group_name_H-M   'P 1'
#
loop_
_entity.id
_entity.type
_entity.pdbx_description
1 polymer ?
#
loop_
_entity_poly.entity_id
_entity_poly.type
_entity_poly.pdbx_seq_one_letter_code
_entity_poly.pdbx_strand_id
1 'polypeptide(L)'
;MKAAFYDGNGAMIVKDYPNLTPGPGEALIKVRSTGICGSDLNMNLDKSGPDSDPAGHEVAGEIVSVGNGVEQKHIGSRVAVEVLGSGRACQNCWFCRQGQYIHCPNRISGMSGGFAEYITRKIEGCYPLSDHMTWDEGALVEPLAVSIHGVRIGKML
;
A
#
# COMPACT_ATOMS: atom_id res chain seq x y z
N MET A 1 3.09 -13.73 -10.92
CA MET A 1 1.82 -13.38 -10.27
C MET A 1 0.94 -12.54 -11.19
N LYS A 2 -0.36 -12.42 -10.91
CA LYS A 2 -1.25 -11.52 -11.66
C LYS A 2 -1.33 -10.15 -10.97
N ALA A 3 -1.46 -9.10 -11.79
CA ALA A 3 -1.69 -7.75 -11.33
C ALA A 3 -2.50 -6.94 -12.35
N ALA A 4 -3.21 -5.90 -11.89
CA ALA A 4 -4.03 -5.04 -12.72
C ALA A 4 -3.38 -3.66 -12.89
N PHE A 5 -3.45 -3.15 -14.10
CA PHE A 5 -2.80 -1.93 -14.55
C PHE A 5 -3.79 -1.06 -15.33
N TYR A 6 -3.62 0.25 -15.27
CA TYR A 6 -4.27 1.12 -16.22
C TYR A 6 -3.61 0.98 -17.59
N ASP A 7 -4.44 0.88 -18.63
CA ASP A 7 -3.96 0.72 -20.03
C ASP A 7 -3.64 2.06 -20.73
N GLY A 8 -3.90 3.18 -20.06
CA GLY A 8 -3.75 4.52 -20.61
C GLY A 8 -4.92 4.98 -21.49
N ASN A 9 -5.95 4.14 -21.66
CA ASN A 9 -7.13 4.42 -22.49
C ASN A 9 -8.44 4.39 -21.68
N GLY A 10 -8.35 4.42 -20.36
CA GLY A 10 -9.51 4.42 -19.47
C GLY A 10 -9.98 3.05 -19.01
N ALA A 11 -9.20 1.98 -19.27
CA ALA A 11 -9.51 0.63 -18.81
C ALA A 11 -8.43 0.05 -17.89
N MET A 12 -8.83 -0.94 -17.10
CA MET A 12 -7.93 -1.77 -16.32
C MET A 12 -7.70 -3.10 -17.03
N ILE A 13 -6.45 -3.50 -17.14
CA ILE A 13 -6.04 -4.78 -17.73
C ILE A 13 -5.29 -5.63 -16.71
N VAL A 14 -5.62 -6.92 -16.66
CA VAL A 14 -4.90 -7.89 -15.84
C VAL A 14 -3.85 -8.58 -16.68
N LYS A 15 -2.61 -8.55 -16.24
CA LYS A 15 -1.47 -9.19 -16.92
C LYS A 15 -0.53 -9.88 -15.94
N ASP A 16 0.39 -10.67 -16.48
CA ASP A 16 1.46 -11.25 -15.69
C ASP A 16 2.45 -10.17 -15.23
N TYR A 17 2.84 -10.27 -13.97
CA TYR A 17 3.81 -9.40 -13.32
C TYR A 17 4.86 -10.23 -12.60
N PRO A 18 6.11 -9.81 -12.53
CA PRO A 18 7.16 -10.56 -11.84
C PRO A 18 6.80 -10.91 -10.41
N ASN A 19 7.23 -12.08 -9.95
CA ASN A 19 7.11 -12.42 -8.54
C ASN A 19 8.02 -11.51 -7.72
N LEU A 20 7.48 -10.99 -6.62
CA LEU A 20 8.18 -10.07 -5.75
C LEU A 20 8.98 -10.82 -4.68
N THR A 21 10.12 -10.26 -4.31
CA THR A 21 10.94 -10.70 -3.18
C THR A 21 11.14 -9.50 -2.26
N PRO A 22 10.91 -9.65 -0.93
CA PRO A 22 11.08 -8.53 -0.01
C PRO A 22 12.55 -8.16 0.14
N GLY A 23 12.85 -6.88 -0.03
CA GLY A 23 14.17 -6.30 0.23
C GLY A 23 14.44 -6.09 1.72
N PRO A 24 15.60 -5.55 2.10
CA PRO A 24 15.92 -5.24 3.49
C PRO A 24 14.90 -4.30 4.14
N GLY A 25 14.38 -4.68 5.32
CA GLY A 25 13.35 -3.95 6.04
C GLY A 25 11.94 -4.11 5.47
N GLU A 26 11.73 -4.94 4.45
CA GLU A 26 10.44 -5.15 3.81
C GLU A 26 9.78 -6.47 4.21
N ALA A 27 8.46 -6.49 4.10
CA ALA A 27 7.62 -7.67 4.12
C ALA A 27 7.01 -7.91 2.74
N LEU A 28 6.85 -9.18 2.35
CA LEU A 28 6.01 -9.62 1.24
C LEU A 28 4.64 -9.94 1.80
N ILE A 29 3.63 -9.24 1.30
CA ILE A 29 2.24 -9.38 1.73
C ILE A 29 1.44 -10.04 0.61
N LYS A 30 0.77 -11.14 0.93
CA LYS A 30 -0.27 -11.71 0.08
C LYS A 30 -1.53 -10.88 0.24
N VAL A 31 -1.93 -10.20 -0.80
CA VAL A 31 -3.15 -9.37 -0.79
C VAL A 31 -4.37 -10.27 -0.63
N ARG A 32 -5.25 -9.95 0.31
CA ARG A 32 -6.47 -10.67 0.62
C ARG A 32 -7.72 -9.88 0.26
N SER A 33 -7.65 -8.56 0.44
CA SER A 33 -8.68 -7.63 0.00
C SER A 33 -8.05 -6.30 -0.39
N THR A 34 -8.63 -5.63 -1.38
CA THR A 34 -8.24 -4.29 -1.79
C THR A 34 -9.46 -3.49 -2.22
N GLY A 35 -9.57 -2.24 -1.75
CA GLY A 35 -10.59 -1.31 -2.14
C GLY A 35 -10.23 -0.57 -3.43
N ILE A 36 -11.25 0.03 -4.06
CA ILE A 36 -11.12 0.92 -5.21
C ILE A 36 -11.43 2.34 -4.75
N CYS A 37 -10.43 3.17 -4.62
CA CYS A 37 -10.57 4.57 -4.24
C CYS A 37 -11.15 5.40 -5.39
N GLY A 38 -11.83 6.50 -5.07
CA GLY A 38 -12.25 7.49 -6.06
C GLY A 38 -11.09 8.04 -6.90
N SER A 39 -9.87 8.10 -6.34
CA SER A 39 -8.67 8.48 -7.08
C SER A 39 -8.28 7.46 -8.16
N ASP A 40 -8.53 6.17 -7.93
CA ASP A 40 -8.27 5.13 -8.94
C ASP A 40 -9.16 5.30 -10.16
N LEU A 41 -10.40 5.75 -9.96
CA LEU A 41 -11.35 6.02 -11.06
C LEU A 41 -10.97 7.25 -11.89
N ASN A 42 -10.31 8.23 -11.26
CA ASN A 42 -9.93 9.49 -11.91
C ASN A 42 -8.53 9.48 -12.52
N MET A 43 -7.66 8.56 -12.11
CA MET A 43 -6.26 8.50 -12.57
C MET A 43 -6.11 8.23 -14.07
N ASN A 44 -7.15 7.71 -14.72
CA ASN A 44 -7.15 7.45 -16.16
C ASN A 44 -7.44 8.69 -17.04
N LEU A 45 -7.92 9.78 -16.46
CA LEU A 45 -8.39 10.93 -17.23
C LEU A 45 -7.24 11.80 -17.76
N ASP A 46 -6.06 11.74 -17.12
CA ASP A 46 -4.94 12.66 -17.41
C ASP A 46 -3.63 11.95 -17.82
N LYS A 47 -3.63 10.61 -17.97
CA LYS A 47 -2.42 9.86 -18.28
C LYS A 47 -2.27 9.58 -19.77
N SER A 48 -1.10 9.90 -20.29
CA SER A 48 -0.66 9.49 -21.62
C SER A 48 0.13 8.16 -21.54
N GLY A 49 -0.54 7.06 -21.76
CA GLY A 49 0.10 5.74 -21.82
C GLY A 49 -0.17 4.83 -20.61
N PRO A 50 0.14 3.53 -20.76
CA PRO A 50 -0.11 2.54 -19.73
C PRO A 50 0.83 2.67 -18.53
N ASP A 51 0.34 2.29 -17.34
CA ASP A 51 1.16 2.22 -16.13
C ASP A 51 2.20 1.08 -16.20
N SER A 52 3.39 1.35 -15.65
CA SER A 52 4.43 0.33 -15.46
C SER A 52 4.20 -0.54 -14.23
N ASP A 53 3.51 0.00 -13.23
CA ASP A 53 3.29 -0.64 -11.93
C ASP A 53 1.79 -0.77 -11.62
N PRO A 54 1.38 -1.80 -10.84
CA PRO A 54 -0.01 -1.95 -10.43
C PRO A 54 -0.51 -0.78 -9.58
N ALA A 55 -1.77 -0.41 -9.73
CA ALA A 55 -2.45 0.59 -8.90
C ALA A 55 -3.00 -0.02 -7.60
N GLY A 56 -3.90 0.70 -6.91
CA GLY A 56 -4.58 0.28 -5.70
C GLY A 56 -3.79 0.58 -4.42
N HIS A 57 -4.46 1.16 -3.41
CA HIS A 57 -3.81 1.61 -2.17
C HIS A 57 -4.61 1.36 -0.90
N GLU A 58 -5.81 0.82 -1.00
CA GLU A 58 -6.65 0.41 0.13
C GLU A 58 -6.50 -1.10 0.32
N VAL A 59 -5.49 -1.55 1.07
CA VAL A 59 -5.01 -2.94 1.03
C VAL A 59 -5.02 -3.58 2.41
N ALA A 60 -5.54 -4.81 2.48
CA ALA A 60 -5.33 -5.73 3.58
C ALA A 60 -4.75 -7.06 3.09
N GLY A 61 -3.89 -7.65 3.89
CA GLY A 61 -3.25 -8.91 3.52
C GLY A 61 -2.53 -9.60 4.67
N GLU A 62 -1.87 -10.67 4.31
CA GLU A 62 -1.11 -11.52 5.22
C GLU A 62 0.38 -11.46 4.86
N ILE A 63 1.24 -11.23 5.83
CA ILE A 63 2.69 -11.30 5.64
C ILE A 63 3.08 -12.75 5.42
N VAL A 64 3.64 -13.06 4.26
CA VAL A 64 4.05 -14.43 3.88
C VAL A 64 5.56 -14.62 3.85
N SER A 65 6.33 -13.53 3.79
CA SER A 65 7.79 -13.57 3.85
C SER A 65 8.33 -12.21 4.30
N VAL A 66 9.53 -12.19 4.85
CA VAL A 66 10.20 -10.95 5.29
C VAL A 66 11.64 -10.91 4.79
N GLY A 67 12.12 -9.71 4.50
CA GLY A 67 13.50 -9.44 4.10
C GLY A 67 14.45 -9.28 5.31
N ASN A 68 15.73 -9.10 5.00
CA ASN A 68 16.75 -8.90 6.02
C ASN A 68 16.41 -7.72 6.95
N GLY A 69 16.63 -7.91 8.26
CA GLY A 69 16.37 -6.90 9.29
C GLY A 69 14.92 -6.88 9.80
N VAL A 70 14.02 -7.70 9.26
CA VAL A 70 12.65 -7.87 9.76
C VAL A 70 12.54 -9.20 10.52
N GLU A 71 11.94 -9.19 11.69
CA GLU A 71 11.78 -10.39 12.52
C GLU A 71 10.81 -11.40 11.90
N GLN A 72 11.17 -12.67 11.91
CA GLN A 72 10.37 -13.78 11.36
C GLN A 72 8.98 -13.93 12.03
N LYS A 73 8.82 -13.43 13.25
CA LYS A 73 7.54 -13.45 14.00
C LYS A 73 6.40 -12.70 13.27
N HIS A 74 6.74 -11.82 12.32
CA HIS A 74 5.75 -11.11 11.52
C HIS A 74 5.10 -11.98 10.44
N ILE A 75 5.70 -13.12 10.08
CA ILE A 75 5.11 -14.05 9.10
C ILE A 75 3.80 -14.61 9.68
N GLY A 76 2.75 -14.62 8.86
CA GLY A 76 1.40 -14.99 9.27
C GLY A 76 0.58 -13.84 9.86
N SER A 77 1.19 -12.68 10.13
CA SER A 77 0.45 -11.52 10.65
C SER A 77 -0.52 -10.98 9.59
N ARG A 78 -1.72 -10.66 10.07
CA ARG A 78 -2.76 -9.99 9.31
C ARG A 78 -2.54 -8.48 9.41
N VAL A 79 -2.49 -7.79 8.29
CA VAL A 79 -2.14 -6.35 8.27
C VAL A 79 -3.01 -5.54 7.32
N ALA A 80 -3.31 -4.31 7.72
CA ALA A 80 -3.62 -3.23 6.79
C ALA A 80 -2.31 -2.63 6.29
N VAL A 81 -2.23 -2.30 5.01
CA VAL A 81 -0.99 -1.88 4.38
C VAL A 81 -1.06 -0.40 4.00
N GLU A 82 -0.19 0.39 4.62
CA GLU A 82 -0.03 1.78 4.23
C GLU A 82 0.90 1.85 3.01
N VAL A 83 0.34 2.29 1.89
CA VAL A 83 1.01 2.22 0.59
C VAL A 83 1.57 3.56 0.11
N LEU A 84 1.20 4.68 0.73
CA LEU A 84 1.57 6.03 0.26
C LEU A 84 2.61 6.72 1.13
N GLY A 85 2.63 6.48 2.42
CA GLY A 85 3.45 7.21 3.38
C GLY A 85 4.59 6.39 4.00
N SER A 86 4.41 5.91 5.23
CA SER A 86 5.47 5.26 6.03
C SER A 86 6.04 4.00 5.35
N GLY A 87 5.19 3.22 4.70
CA GLY A 87 5.59 1.99 3.99
C GLY A 87 6.50 2.21 2.79
N ARG A 88 6.72 3.45 2.37
CA ARG A 88 7.59 3.85 1.25
C ARG A 88 8.67 4.86 1.63
N ALA A 89 8.60 5.44 2.81
CA ALA A 89 9.51 6.48 3.27
C ALA A 89 10.83 5.91 3.79
N CYS A 90 11.88 6.72 3.86
CA CYS A 90 13.21 6.27 4.31
C CYS A 90 13.32 6.17 5.85
N GLN A 91 12.36 6.64 6.60
CA GLN A 91 12.26 6.69 8.07
C GLN A 91 13.36 7.55 8.76
N ASN A 92 14.37 8.07 8.05
CA ASN A 92 15.55 8.72 8.65
C ASN A 92 15.65 10.22 8.41
N CYS A 93 15.03 10.78 7.35
CA CYS A 93 15.14 12.19 7.02
C CYS A 93 14.31 13.06 7.97
N TRP A 94 14.53 14.38 7.90
CA TRP A 94 13.81 15.34 8.74
C TRP A 94 12.29 15.21 8.60
N PHE A 95 11.78 15.07 7.37
CA PHE A 95 10.34 14.90 7.12
C PHE A 95 9.78 13.64 7.77
N CYS A 96 10.50 12.50 7.67
CA CYS A 96 10.06 11.25 8.30
C CYS A 96 9.98 11.36 9.82
N ARG A 97 10.95 12.05 10.45
CA ARG A 97 10.97 12.28 11.91
C ARG A 97 9.83 13.18 12.39
N GLN A 98 9.22 13.96 11.49
CA GLN A 98 8.03 14.79 11.74
C GLN A 98 6.72 14.10 11.33
N GLY A 99 6.75 12.84 10.90
CA GLY A 99 5.58 12.11 10.38
C GLY A 99 5.10 12.58 9.00
N GLN A 100 5.87 13.42 8.33
CA GLN A 100 5.54 14.00 7.02
C GLN A 100 6.09 13.11 5.89
N TYR A 101 5.70 11.84 5.86
CA TYR A 101 6.27 10.82 4.99
C TYR A 101 6.11 11.13 3.49
N ILE A 102 5.03 11.81 3.11
CA ILE A 102 4.77 12.19 1.71
C ILE A 102 5.85 13.11 1.14
N HIS A 103 6.51 13.89 2.00
CA HIS A 103 7.59 14.82 1.61
C HIS A 103 8.98 14.19 1.70
N CYS A 104 9.08 12.88 2.00
CA CYS A 104 10.37 12.19 2.07
C CYS A 104 11.08 12.23 0.71
N PRO A 105 12.29 12.84 0.61
CA PRO A 105 13.03 12.92 -0.65
C PRO A 105 13.56 11.56 -1.13
N ASN A 106 13.68 10.59 -0.22
CA ASN A 106 14.15 9.23 -0.49
C ASN A 106 12.98 8.22 -0.52
N ARG A 107 11.77 8.69 -0.79
CA ARG A 107 10.61 7.79 -0.88
C ARG A 107 10.72 6.90 -2.10
N ILE A 108 10.39 5.61 -1.94
CA ILE A 108 10.32 4.67 -3.06
C ILE A 108 9.26 5.19 -4.04
N SER A 109 9.64 5.35 -5.31
CA SER A 109 8.73 5.75 -6.40
C SER A 109 7.89 4.57 -6.89
N GLY A 110 6.95 4.83 -7.78
CA GLY A 110 6.08 3.84 -8.39
C GLY A 110 4.65 3.89 -7.87
N MET A 111 3.79 3.05 -8.45
CA MET A 111 2.38 2.93 -8.08
C MET A 111 2.19 2.17 -6.77
N SER A 112 0.99 2.19 -6.28
CA SER A 112 0.65 1.62 -4.97
C SER A 112 0.76 0.11 -4.89
N GLY A 113 0.44 -0.60 -5.99
CA GLY A 113 0.64 -2.05 -6.11
C GLY A 113 -0.43 -2.93 -5.49
N GLY A 114 -1.51 -2.36 -4.93
CA GLY A 114 -2.54 -3.13 -4.23
C GLY A 114 -3.42 -4.00 -5.12
N PHE A 115 -3.56 -3.65 -6.41
CA PHE A 115 -4.29 -4.47 -7.38
C PHE A 115 -3.40 -5.58 -7.94
N ALA A 116 -2.77 -6.35 -7.05
CA ALA A 116 -1.91 -7.48 -7.37
C ALA A 116 -2.10 -8.60 -6.34
N GLU A 117 -1.68 -9.82 -6.67
CA GLU A 117 -1.73 -10.94 -5.73
C GLU A 117 -0.80 -10.75 -4.54
N TYR A 118 0.33 -10.05 -4.74
CA TYR A 118 1.33 -9.75 -3.70
C TYR A 118 1.86 -8.34 -3.85
N ILE A 119 2.27 -7.76 -2.71
CA ILE A 119 2.90 -6.44 -2.61
C ILE A 119 4.07 -6.50 -1.63
N THR A 120 5.15 -5.76 -1.88
CA THR A 120 6.21 -5.55 -0.88
C THR A 120 6.08 -4.17 -0.26
N ARG A 121 6.26 -4.08 1.06
CA ARG A 121 6.29 -2.82 1.80
C ARG A 121 7.24 -2.91 2.98
N LYS A 122 7.79 -1.77 3.39
CA LYS A 122 8.51 -1.67 4.65
C LYS A 122 7.61 -2.09 5.79
N ILE A 123 8.18 -2.80 6.76
CA ILE A 123 7.42 -3.34 7.89
C ILE A 123 6.72 -2.23 8.69
N GLU A 124 7.26 -1.02 8.71
CA GLU A 124 6.67 0.17 9.35
C GLU A 124 5.35 0.62 8.69
N GLY A 125 5.08 0.18 7.46
CA GLY A 125 3.81 0.40 6.76
C GLY A 125 2.81 -0.74 6.90
N CYS A 126 3.10 -1.75 7.74
CA CYS A 126 2.26 -2.91 7.96
C CYS A 126 1.61 -2.82 9.36
N TYR A 127 0.35 -2.41 9.42
CA TYR A 127 -0.39 -2.22 10.67
C TYR A 127 -1.19 -3.47 11.02
N PRO A 128 -0.95 -4.10 12.19
CA PRO A 128 -1.61 -5.34 12.56
C PRO A 128 -3.13 -5.15 12.68
N LEU A 129 -3.88 -6.11 12.11
CA LEU A 129 -5.33 -6.20 12.24
C LEU A 129 -5.70 -7.12 13.40
N SER A 130 -6.81 -6.81 14.06
CA SER A 130 -7.42 -7.72 15.03
C SER A 130 -7.89 -9.01 14.34
N ASP A 131 -7.81 -10.14 15.04
CA ASP A 131 -8.27 -11.44 14.54
C ASP A 131 -9.77 -11.47 14.22
N HIS A 132 -10.55 -10.56 14.82
CA HIS A 132 -11.99 -10.45 14.60
C HIS A 132 -12.35 -9.66 13.32
N MET A 133 -11.42 -8.89 12.78
CA MET A 133 -11.66 -8.12 11.55
C MET A 133 -11.65 -9.04 10.34
N THR A 134 -12.58 -8.81 9.42
CA THR A 134 -12.52 -9.39 8.09
C THR A 134 -11.42 -8.74 7.26
N TRP A 135 -11.07 -9.33 6.12
CA TRP A 135 -10.10 -8.73 5.21
C TRP A 135 -10.63 -7.45 4.57
N ASP A 136 -11.93 -7.39 4.31
CA ASP A 136 -12.58 -6.20 3.72
C ASP A 136 -12.59 -5.03 4.72
N GLU A 137 -12.88 -5.28 5.99
CA GLU A 137 -12.73 -4.27 7.04
C GLU A 137 -11.27 -3.80 7.16
N GLY A 138 -10.31 -4.71 7.00
CA GLY A 138 -8.89 -4.38 6.97
C GLY A 138 -8.51 -3.47 5.82
N ALA A 139 -9.08 -3.66 4.62
CA ALA A 139 -8.85 -2.79 3.47
C ALA A 139 -9.44 -1.38 3.70
N LEU A 140 -10.54 -1.26 4.45
CA LEU A 140 -11.18 0.01 4.79
C LEU A 140 -10.42 0.83 5.86
N VAL A 141 -9.35 0.29 6.45
CA VAL A 141 -8.53 1.04 7.43
C VAL A 141 -7.89 2.28 6.80
N GLU A 142 -7.44 2.18 5.55
CA GLU A 142 -6.83 3.32 4.84
C GLU A 142 -7.83 4.47 4.64
N PRO A 143 -8.99 4.29 3.97
CA PRO A 143 -9.93 5.40 3.77
C PRO A 143 -10.52 5.93 5.09
N LEU A 144 -10.65 5.09 6.11
CA LEU A 144 -11.04 5.53 7.46
C LEU A 144 -9.97 6.44 8.06
N ALA A 145 -8.69 6.09 7.93
CA ALA A 145 -7.59 6.92 8.44
C ALA A 145 -7.55 8.30 7.75
N VAL A 146 -7.80 8.36 6.44
CA VAL A 146 -7.94 9.62 5.68
C VAL A 146 -9.09 10.46 6.24
N SER A 147 -10.25 9.83 6.47
CA SER A 147 -11.44 10.50 7.01
C SER A 147 -11.20 11.06 8.41
N ILE A 148 -10.61 10.28 9.32
CA ILE A 148 -10.26 10.71 10.68
C ILE A 148 -9.25 11.86 10.65
N HIS A 149 -8.26 11.79 9.75
CA HIS A 149 -7.27 12.85 9.59
C HIS A 149 -7.95 14.17 9.15
N GLY A 150 -8.86 14.11 8.18
CA GLY A 150 -9.64 15.27 7.74
C GLY A 150 -10.46 15.91 8.86
N VAL A 151 -11.15 15.10 9.67
CA VAL A 151 -11.93 15.58 10.82
C VAL A 151 -11.03 16.25 11.87
N ARG A 152 -9.85 15.69 12.15
CA ARG A 152 -8.87 16.26 13.09
C ARG A 152 -8.32 17.61 12.63
N ILE A 153 -7.93 17.72 11.33
CA ILE A 153 -7.44 18.98 10.77
C ILE A 153 -8.53 20.04 10.78
N GLY A 154 -9.78 19.65 10.46
CA GLY A 154 -10.94 20.53 10.49
C GLY A 154 -11.38 20.95 11.89
N LYS A 155 -10.73 20.44 12.96
CA LYS A 155 -11.11 20.69 14.37
C LYS A 155 -12.58 20.41 14.64
N MET A 156 -13.13 19.35 14.02
CA MET A 156 -14.52 18.91 14.17
C MET A 156 -14.69 17.86 15.29
N LEU A 157 -13.61 17.53 16.02
CA LEU A 157 -13.58 16.69 17.21
C LEU A 157 -12.91 17.45 18.36
#